data_d8d904c1bb33978e770bd464188e3ae1
#
_entry.id   d8d904c1bb33978e770bd464188e3ae1
#
_cell.length_a   1.000
_cell.length_b   1.000
_cell.length_c   1.000
_cell.angle_alpha   90.00
_cell.angle_beta   90.00
_cell.angle_gamma   90.00
#
_symmetry.space_group_name_H-M   'P 1'
#
loop_
_entity.id
_entity.type
_entity.pdbx_description
1 polymer ?
#
loop_
_entity_poly.entity_id
_entity_poly.type
_entity_poly.pdbx_seq_one_letter_code
_entity_poly.pdbx_strand_id
1 'polypeptide(L)'
;MSSLKASIDASYDGIHILDNEGKTILINKACERIEGITFNDIGNKTISQLVKEGFYDESITLQVLETKKNVTRVQTVKNGKKVLATGMPIFDDSGNITRVIVNSRDLTDLTNLQHELEKKQETIEKYHEVLLNNKNIDLLNEKLVIRSSNMKKITGTIINVAKSNSTVLLSGESGTGKTLFAKLIHQCSKR
;
A
#
# COMPACT_ATOMS: atom_id res chain seq x y z
N MET A 1 23.41 -33.99 11.90
CA MET A 1 22.06 -33.33 11.88
C MET A 1 22.04 -31.96 12.53
N SER A 2 22.92 -31.59 13.46
CA SER A 2 22.91 -30.28 14.13
C SER A 2 23.32 -29.10 13.22
N SER A 3 24.28 -29.26 12.33
CA SER A 3 24.83 -28.18 11.49
C SER A 3 23.83 -27.67 10.42
N LEU A 4 23.16 -28.59 9.72
CA LEU A 4 22.18 -28.21 8.68
C LEU A 4 20.96 -27.49 9.28
N LYS A 5 20.43 -27.98 10.39
CA LYS A 5 19.32 -27.34 11.10
C LYS A 5 19.71 -25.94 11.58
N ALA A 6 20.92 -25.80 12.14
CA ALA A 6 21.41 -24.49 12.56
C ALA A 6 21.53 -23.49 11.39
N SER A 7 21.97 -23.96 10.21
CA SER A 7 22.04 -23.13 9.00
C SER A 7 20.65 -22.68 8.52
N ILE A 8 19.67 -23.59 8.56
CA ILE A 8 18.28 -23.28 8.22
C ILE A 8 17.66 -22.30 9.23
N ASP A 9 17.95 -22.49 10.53
CA ASP A 9 17.47 -21.60 11.60
C ASP A 9 18.12 -20.22 11.57
N ALA A 10 19.29 -20.07 10.97
CA ALA A 10 19.97 -18.78 10.78
C ALA A 10 19.38 -17.95 9.62
N SER A 11 18.51 -18.52 8.79
CA SER A 11 17.82 -17.77 7.73
C SER A 11 16.95 -16.68 8.32
N TYR A 12 16.96 -15.51 7.67
CA TYR A 12 16.06 -14.41 8.01
C TYR A 12 14.62 -14.67 7.52
N ASP A 13 14.48 -15.32 6.36
CA ASP A 13 13.20 -15.72 5.79
C ASP A 13 12.69 -17.01 6.46
N GLY A 14 11.38 -17.13 6.60
CA GLY A 14 10.72 -18.33 7.06
C GLY A 14 10.91 -19.46 6.07
N ILE A 15 11.28 -20.64 6.55
CA ILE A 15 11.40 -21.86 5.75
C ILE A 15 10.47 -22.91 6.32
N HIS A 16 9.53 -23.39 5.49
CA HIS A 16 8.61 -24.46 5.81
C HIS A 16 8.77 -25.59 4.79
N ILE A 17 9.11 -26.78 5.25
CA ILE A 17 9.31 -27.97 4.42
C ILE A 17 8.19 -28.95 4.71
N LEU A 18 7.50 -29.39 3.65
CA LEU A 18 6.40 -30.33 3.71
C LEU A 18 6.71 -31.55 2.83
N ASP A 19 6.06 -32.67 3.11
CA ASP A 19 6.10 -33.85 2.25
C ASP A 19 5.11 -33.72 1.07
N ASN A 20 5.03 -34.76 0.25
CA ASN A 20 4.16 -34.85 -0.90
C ASN A 20 2.65 -34.97 -0.55
N GLU A 21 2.31 -35.20 0.72
CA GLU A 21 0.93 -35.18 1.23
C GLU A 21 0.59 -33.83 1.88
N GLY A 22 1.54 -32.89 1.90
CA GLY A 22 1.37 -31.58 2.53
C GLY A 22 1.45 -31.61 4.05
N LYS A 23 2.11 -32.62 4.64
CA LYS A 23 2.37 -32.69 6.06
C LYS A 23 3.68 -32.00 6.38
N THR A 24 3.73 -31.22 7.45
CA THR A 24 4.91 -30.48 7.87
C THR A 24 6.03 -31.42 8.32
N ILE A 25 7.21 -31.30 7.70
CA ILE A 25 8.44 -31.98 8.07
C ILE A 25 9.30 -31.10 8.98
N LEU A 26 9.43 -29.81 8.62
CA LEU A 26 10.28 -28.86 9.32
C LEU A 26 9.79 -27.43 9.10
N ILE A 27 9.91 -26.63 10.15
CA ILE A 27 9.90 -25.18 10.07
C ILE A 27 11.15 -24.63 10.77
N ASN A 28 11.66 -23.49 10.30
CA ASN A 28 12.75 -22.81 10.97
C ASN A 28 12.26 -21.78 11.98
N LYS A 29 13.17 -21.24 12.79
CA LYS A 29 12.83 -20.21 13.78
C LYS A 29 12.27 -18.94 13.17
N ALA A 30 12.67 -18.57 11.96
CA ALA A 30 12.12 -17.41 11.27
C ALA A 30 10.66 -17.65 10.87
N CYS A 31 10.30 -18.84 10.39
CA CYS A 31 8.92 -19.23 10.10
C CYS A 31 8.05 -19.11 11.36
N GLU A 32 8.50 -19.64 12.50
CA GLU A 32 7.79 -19.53 13.77
C GLU A 32 7.54 -18.06 14.16
N ARG A 33 8.57 -17.22 14.03
CA ARG A 33 8.49 -15.78 14.37
C ARG A 33 7.57 -15.00 13.42
N ILE A 34 7.68 -15.25 12.12
CA ILE A 34 6.95 -14.50 11.07
C ILE A 34 5.47 -14.89 11.10
N GLU A 35 5.20 -16.20 11.15
CA GLU A 35 3.83 -16.71 11.00
C GLU A 35 3.10 -16.88 12.35
N GLY A 36 3.83 -16.80 13.48
CA GLY A 36 3.25 -16.90 14.82
C GLY A 36 2.77 -18.32 15.14
N ILE A 37 3.44 -19.32 14.61
CA ILE A 37 3.15 -20.75 14.78
C ILE A 37 4.38 -21.48 15.31
N THR A 38 4.18 -22.64 15.95
CA THR A 38 5.29 -23.52 16.34
C THR A 38 5.16 -24.88 15.64
N PHE A 39 6.24 -25.62 15.58
CA PHE A 39 6.19 -26.98 15.03
C PHE A 39 5.17 -27.86 15.76
N ASN A 40 4.97 -27.67 17.07
CA ASN A 40 3.99 -28.41 17.86
C ASN A 40 2.54 -28.13 17.42
N ASP A 41 2.25 -26.92 16.91
CA ASP A 41 0.91 -26.54 16.46
C ASP A 41 0.54 -27.20 15.13
N ILE A 42 1.53 -27.47 14.26
CA ILE A 42 1.32 -27.84 12.86
C ILE A 42 1.92 -29.19 12.45
N GLY A 43 2.91 -29.72 13.16
CA GLY A 43 3.70 -30.89 12.75
C GLY A 43 2.91 -32.19 12.56
N ASN A 44 1.74 -32.33 13.18
CA ASN A 44 0.86 -33.48 13.03
C ASN A 44 -0.34 -33.25 12.10
N LYS A 45 -0.38 -32.08 11.43
CA LYS A 45 -1.49 -31.68 10.56
C LYS A 45 -1.05 -31.56 9.12
N THR A 46 -1.96 -31.83 8.20
CA THR A 46 -1.73 -31.51 6.79
C THR A 46 -2.05 -30.04 6.53
N ILE A 47 -1.47 -29.50 5.46
CA ILE A 47 -1.72 -28.13 5.06
C ILE A 47 -3.21 -27.86 4.80
N SER A 48 -3.95 -28.84 4.30
CA SER A 48 -5.39 -28.75 4.10
C SER A 48 -6.18 -28.56 5.41
N GLN A 49 -5.71 -29.19 6.49
CA GLN A 49 -6.29 -29.01 7.83
C GLN A 49 -5.94 -27.61 8.37
N LEU A 50 -4.70 -27.15 8.17
CA LEU A 50 -4.26 -25.84 8.61
C LEU A 50 -5.03 -24.68 7.93
N VAL A 51 -5.37 -24.81 6.65
CA VAL A 51 -6.24 -23.87 5.95
C VAL A 51 -7.65 -23.86 6.56
N LYS A 52 -8.23 -25.03 6.80
CA LYS A 52 -9.57 -25.14 7.42
C LYS A 52 -9.62 -24.56 8.83
N GLU A 53 -8.52 -24.65 9.58
CA GLU A 53 -8.38 -24.09 10.92
C GLU A 53 -8.00 -22.59 10.93
N GLY A 54 -7.85 -21.97 9.74
CA GLY A 54 -7.58 -20.53 9.60
C GLY A 54 -6.12 -20.13 9.89
N PHE A 55 -5.16 -21.06 9.79
CA PHE A 55 -3.74 -20.71 9.88
C PHE A 55 -3.27 -19.95 8.64
N TYR A 56 -3.88 -20.22 7.49
CA TYR A 56 -3.61 -19.58 6.21
C TYR A 56 -4.94 -19.27 5.51
N ASP A 57 -5.03 -18.17 4.80
CA ASP A 57 -6.18 -17.81 3.96
C ASP A 57 -6.27 -18.69 2.70
N GLU A 58 -5.11 -18.98 2.10
CA GLU A 58 -4.94 -19.89 0.97
C GLU A 58 -3.68 -20.74 1.17
N SER A 59 -3.59 -21.88 0.48
CA SER A 59 -2.39 -22.73 0.55
C SER A 59 -1.59 -22.71 -0.75
N ILE A 60 -0.42 -22.14 -0.69
CA ILE A 60 0.59 -22.22 -1.75
C ILE A 60 1.05 -23.66 -1.96
N THR A 61 1.18 -24.42 -0.88
CA THR A 61 1.61 -25.83 -0.95
C THR A 61 0.64 -26.68 -1.77
N LEU A 62 -0.67 -26.52 -1.58
CA LEU A 62 -1.68 -27.24 -2.36
C LEU A 62 -1.58 -26.89 -3.85
N GLN A 63 -1.38 -25.64 -4.18
CA GLN A 63 -1.22 -25.21 -5.56
C GLN A 63 0.07 -25.75 -6.19
N VAL A 64 1.18 -25.82 -5.42
CA VAL A 64 2.44 -26.43 -5.88
C VAL A 64 2.25 -27.92 -6.14
N LEU A 65 1.57 -28.64 -5.24
CA LEU A 65 1.28 -30.08 -5.40
C LEU A 65 0.42 -30.36 -6.63
N GLU A 66 -0.56 -29.50 -6.91
CA GLU A 66 -1.46 -29.62 -8.06
C GLU A 66 -0.76 -29.25 -9.37
N THR A 67 -0.10 -28.09 -9.41
CA THR A 67 0.49 -27.55 -10.65
C THR A 67 1.87 -28.07 -10.98
N LYS A 68 2.57 -28.63 -9.99
CA LYS A 68 3.98 -29.07 -10.06
C LYS A 68 4.95 -27.95 -10.49
N LYS A 69 4.58 -26.69 -10.20
CA LYS A 69 5.35 -25.48 -10.55
C LYS A 69 5.60 -24.63 -9.31
N ASN A 70 6.59 -23.73 -9.44
CA ASN A 70 6.79 -22.71 -8.42
C ASN A 70 5.57 -21.78 -8.36
N VAL A 71 5.11 -21.50 -7.17
CA VAL A 71 3.99 -20.57 -6.90
C VAL A 71 4.46 -19.49 -5.94
N THR A 72 4.26 -18.22 -6.33
CA THR A 72 4.58 -17.07 -5.46
C THR A 72 3.32 -16.23 -5.28
N ARG A 73 2.97 -15.94 -4.03
CA ARG A 73 1.82 -15.09 -3.68
C ARG A 73 2.06 -14.35 -2.37
N VAL A 74 1.33 -13.25 -2.20
CA VAL A 74 1.14 -12.64 -0.89
C VAL A 74 -0.02 -13.36 -0.21
N GLN A 75 0.20 -13.86 0.99
CA GLN A 75 -0.83 -14.52 1.81
C GLN A 75 -0.88 -13.90 3.20
N THR A 76 -2.02 -14.02 3.86
CA THR A 76 -2.20 -13.63 5.26
C THR A 76 -2.02 -14.85 6.14
N VAL A 77 -1.16 -14.72 7.14
CA VAL A 77 -0.90 -15.80 8.10
C VAL A 77 -1.69 -15.58 9.39
N LYS A 78 -1.74 -16.59 10.26
CA LYS A 78 -2.58 -16.64 11.47
C LYS A 78 -2.54 -15.38 12.34
N ASN A 79 -1.40 -14.74 12.46
CA ASN A 79 -1.23 -13.53 13.26
C ASN A 79 -1.64 -12.23 12.52
N GLY A 80 -2.25 -12.33 11.34
CA GLY A 80 -2.70 -11.20 10.53
C GLY A 80 -1.62 -10.54 9.68
N LYS A 81 -0.36 -10.98 9.77
CA LYS A 81 0.72 -10.45 8.95
C LYS A 81 0.58 -10.87 7.48
N LYS A 82 0.99 -9.99 6.58
CA LYS A 82 1.15 -10.30 5.16
C LYS A 82 2.56 -10.75 4.86
N VAL A 83 2.69 -11.92 4.24
CA VAL A 83 3.96 -12.50 3.85
C VAL A 83 3.99 -12.74 2.34
N LEU A 84 5.14 -12.51 1.72
CA LEU A 84 5.41 -13.00 0.37
C LEU A 84 5.90 -14.44 0.52
N ALA A 85 5.06 -15.38 0.12
CA ALA A 85 5.40 -16.79 0.20
C ALA A 85 5.65 -17.36 -1.20
N THR A 86 6.72 -18.14 -1.33
CA THR A 86 7.11 -18.83 -2.56
C THR A 86 7.24 -20.32 -2.26
N GLY A 87 6.37 -21.12 -2.87
CA GLY A 87 6.43 -22.57 -2.81
C GLY A 87 7.16 -23.16 -4.01
N MET A 88 8.03 -24.14 -3.75
CA MET A 88 8.86 -24.80 -4.75
C MET A 88 8.77 -26.31 -4.57
N PRO A 89 8.43 -27.11 -5.61
CA PRO A 89 8.45 -28.56 -5.55
C PRO A 89 9.89 -29.09 -5.67
N ILE A 90 10.17 -30.15 -4.94
CA ILE A 90 11.38 -30.98 -5.11
C ILE A 90 10.93 -32.32 -5.67
N PHE A 91 11.56 -32.71 -6.76
CA PHE A 91 11.25 -33.94 -7.49
C PHE A 91 12.27 -35.04 -7.19
N ASP A 92 11.82 -36.29 -7.31
CA ASP A 92 12.72 -37.45 -7.43
C ASP A 92 13.14 -37.65 -8.89
N ASP A 93 14.00 -38.67 -9.11
CA ASP A 93 14.49 -39.03 -10.46
C ASP A 93 13.37 -39.51 -11.41
N SER A 94 12.19 -39.86 -10.86
CA SER A 94 11.01 -40.29 -11.61
C SER A 94 10.05 -39.14 -11.92
N GLY A 95 10.36 -37.91 -11.48
CA GLY A 95 9.54 -36.72 -11.71
C GLY A 95 8.32 -36.59 -10.75
N ASN A 96 8.33 -37.34 -9.64
CA ASN A 96 7.31 -37.19 -8.60
C ASN A 96 7.76 -36.17 -7.55
N ILE A 97 6.83 -35.39 -7.02
CA ILE A 97 7.15 -34.47 -5.92
C ILE A 97 7.42 -35.29 -4.66
N THR A 98 8.59 -35.11 -4.06
CA THR A 98 8.96 -35.69 -2.78
C THR A 98 8.79 -34.74 -1.62
N ARG A 99 8.95 -33.44 -1.88
CA ARG A 99 8.81 -32.35 -0.90
C ARG A 99 8.35 -31.08 -1.54
N VAL A 100 7.78 -30.20 -0.73
CA VAL A 100 7.54 -28.79 -1.09
C VAL A 100 8.29 -27.93 -0.07
N ILE A 101 9.07 -26.97 -0.56
CA ILE A 101 9.70 -25.93 0.27
C ILE A 101 8.93 -24.65 0.06
N VAL A 102 8.48 -24.04 1.16
CA VAL A 102 7.87 -22.72 1.15
C VAL A 102 8.77 -21.75 1.89
N ASN A 103 9.19 -20.70 1.18
CA ASN A 103 9.87 -19.56 1.78
C ASN A 103 8.86 -18.46 2.04
N SER A 104 8.82 -17.92 3.26
CA SER A 104 7.96 -16.77 3.63
C SER A 104 8.81 -15.60 4.09
N ARG A 105 8.56 -14.45 3.44
CA ARG A 105 9.19 -13.16 3.77
C ARG A 105 8.15 -12.20 4.34
N ASP A 106 8.43 -11.66 5.52
CA ASP A 106 7.57 -10.65 6.16
C ASP A 106 7.58 -9.36 5.32
N LEU A 107 6.41 -8.88 4.95
CA LEU A 107 6.23 -7.63 4.20
C LEU A 107 5.82 -6.45 5.10
N THR A 108 5.75 -6.64 6.42
CA THR A 108 5.20 -5.63 7.34
C THR A 108 5.95 -4.30 7.24
N ASP A 109 7.28 -4.32 7.26
CA ASP A 109 8.07 -3.09 7.18
C ASP A 109 7.92 -2.40 5.83
N LEU A 110 7.88 -3.18 4.73
CA LEU A 110 7.69 -2.65 3.39
C LEU A 110 6.32 -1.97 3.25
N THR A 111 5.26 -2.61 3.73
CA THR A 111 3.91 -2.07 3.66
C THR A 111 3.74 -0.82 4.53
N ASN A 112 4.37 -0.79 5.70
CA ASN A 112 4.36 0.38 6.58
C ASN A 112 5.08 1.57 5.94
N LEU A 113 6.25 1.35 5.33
CA LEU A 113 7.00 2.39 4.62
C LEU A 113 6.24 2.92 3.41
N GLN A 114 5.60 2.06 2.64
CA GLN A 114 4.74 2.48 1.52
C GLN A 114 3.60 3.38 2.00
N HIS A 115 2.90 2.98 3.06
CA HIS A 115 1.81 3.78 3.63
C HIS A 115 2.28 5.13 4.20
N GLU A 116 3.47 5.18 4.79
CA GLU A 116 4.08 6.43 5.26
C GLU A 116 4.43 7.36 4.08
N LEU A 117 4.95 6.82 2.99
CA LEU A 117 5.22 7.57 1.76
C LEU A 117 3.95 8.14 1.14
N GLU A 118 2.89 7.35 1.04
CA GLU A 118 1.59 7.80 0.52
C GLU A 118 1.04 8.98 1.34
N LYS A 119 1.06 8.86 2.68
CA LYS A 119 0.63 9.96 3.57
C LYS A 119 1.47 11.24 3.39
N LYS A 120 2.78 11.10 3.20
CA LYS A 120 3.66 12.25 2.94
C LYS A 120 3.35 12.91 1.60
N GLN A 121 3.08 12.12 0.56
CA GLN A 121 2.69 12.63 -0.76
C GLN A 121 1.37 13.41 -0.71
N GLU A 122 0.33 12.86 -0.08
CA GLU A 122 -0.94 13.59 0.11
C GLU A 122 -0.74 14.92 0.85
N THR A 123 0.15 14.93 1.83
CA THR A 123 0.47 16.15 2.59
C THR A 123 1.15 17.18 1.70
N ILE A 124 2.13 16.78 0.89
CA ILE A 124 2.83 17.65 -0.06
C ILE A 124 1.84 18.24 -1.08
N GLU A 125 0.94 17.44 -1.62
CA GLU A 125 -0.09 17.92 -2.56
C GLU A 125 -0.98 18.99 -1.95
N LYS A 126 -1.45 18.79 -0.71
CA LYS A 126 -2.21 19.79 0.04
C LYS A 126 -1.43 21.09 0.25
N TYR A 127 -0.17 21.00 0.64
CA TYR A 127 0.70 22.18 0.78
C TYR A 127 0.92 22.87 -0.57
N HIS A 128 1.10 22.15 -1.65
CA HIS A 128 1.27 22.71 -2.99
C HIS A 128 0.03 23.47 -3.44
N GLU A 129 -1.17 22.94 -3.18
CA GLU A 129 -2.44 23.66 -3.44
C GLU A 129 -2.54 24.95 -2.63
N VAL A 130 -2.18 24.93 -1.35
CA VAL A 130 -2.17 26.12 -0.49
C VAL A 130 -1.19 27.17 -1.01
N LEU A 131 0.02 26.75 -1.40
CA LEU A 131 1.05 27.66 -1.95
C LEU A 131 0.60 28.27 -3.28
N LEU A 132 -0.01 27.52 -4.17
CA LEU A 132 -0.56 28.04 -5.43
C LEU A 132 -1.69 29.04 -5.18
N ASN A 133 -2.55 28.75 -4.20
CA ASN A 133 -3.61 29.69 -3.81
C ASN A 133 -3.03 30.99 -3.21
N ASN A 134 -2.01 30.90 -2.35
CA ASN A 134 -1.35 32.06 -1.78
C ASN A 134 -0.61 32.88 -2.83
N LYS A 135 0.10 32.26 -3.77
CA LYS A 135 0.78 32.94 -4.87
C LYS A 135 -0.19 33.71 -5.76
N ASN A 136 -1.37 33.16 -6.01
CA ASN A 136 -2.45 33.85 -6.72
C ASN A 136 -2.96 35.05 -5.91
N ILE A 137 -3.07 34.94 -4.59
CA ILE A 137 -3.48 36.04 -3.70
C ILE A 137 -2.41 37.14 -3.69
N ASP A 138 -1.12 36.83 -3.67
CA ASP A 138 -0.03 37.80 -3.66
C ASP A 138 0.08 38.56 -4.98
N LEU A 139 -0.06 37.89 -6.12
CA LEU A 139 -0.18 38.53 -7.43
C LEU A 139 -1.39 39.46 -7.55
N LEU A 140 -2.47 39.16 -6.81
CA LEU A 140 -3.66 39.98 -6.71
C LEU A 140 -3.44 41.20 -5.81
N ASN A 141 -2.73 41.04 -4.72
CA ASN A 141 -2.42 42.11 -3.77
C ASN A 141 -1.46 43.15 -4.37
N GLU A 142 -0.55 42.76 -5.26
CA GLU A 142 0.33 43.70 -5.99
C GLU A 142 -0.43 44.57 -7.01
N LYS A 143 -1.53 44.05 -7.60
CA LYS A 143 -2.35 44.75 -8.60
C LYS A 143 -3.60 45.41 -8.03
N LEU A 144 -4.02 45.02 -6.84
CA LEU A 144 -5.26 45.50 -6.19
C LEU A 144 -4.92 46.00 -4.78
N VAL A 145 -5.18 47.28 -4.54
CA VAL A 145 -5.10 47.83 -3.18
C VAL A 145 -6.34 47.39 -2.39
N ILE A 146 -6.31 46.17 -1.83
CA ILE A 146 -7.40 45.59 -1.06
C ILE A 146 -7.28 46.01 0.41
N ARG A 147 -7.92 47.13 0.79
CA ARG A 147 -7.89 47.66 2.17
C ARG A 147 -9.07 47.24 3.04
N SER A 148 -10.24 46.91 2.47
CA SER A 148 -11.42 46.55 3.25
C SER A 148 -11.60 45.05 3.43
N SER A 149 -12.19 44.65 4.58
CA SER A 149 -12.53 43.26 4.87
C SER A 149 -13.53 42.65 3.88
N ASN A 150 -14.44 43.47 3.37
CA ASN A 150 -15.43 43.07 2.35
C ASN A 150 -14.72 42.73 1.02
N MET A 151 -13.73 43.52 0.62
CA MET A 151 -12.96 43.29 -0.60
C MET A 151 -12.17 41.99 -0.52
N LYS A 152 -11.58 41.67 0.65
CA LYS A 152 -10.93 40.38 0.89
C LYS A 152 -11.86 39.18 0.71
N LYS A 153 -13.10 39.27 1.23
CA LYS A 153 -14.12 38.23 1.06
C LYS A 153 -14.51 38.05 -0.41
N ILE A 154 -14.75 39.16 -1.13
CA ILE A 154 -15.09 39.14 -2.56
C ILE A 154 -13.96 38.50 -3.37
N THR A 155 -12.69 38.84 -3.11
CA THR A 155 -11.55 38.28 -3.79
C THR A 155 -11.43 36.74 -3.56
N GLY A 156 -11.67 36.30 -2.34
CA GLY A 156 -11.72 34.85 -2.04
C GLY A 156 -12.83 34.12 -2.81
N THR A 157 -14.02 34.72 -2.88
CA THR A 157 -15.15 34.19 -3.68
C THR A 157 -14.80 34.12 -5.18
N ILE A 158 -14.16 35.14 -5.72
CA ILE A 158 -13.73 35.20 -7.12
C ILE A 158 -12.76 34.07 -7.47
N ILE A 159 -11.78 33.84 -6.65
CA ILE A 159 -10.78 32.76 -6.86
C ILE A 159 -11.47 31.39 -6.89
N ASN A 160 -12.43 31.14 -6.00
CA ASN A 160 -13.18 29.90 -5.96
C ASN A 160 -14.08 29.72 -7.19
N VAL A 161 -14.77 30.76 -7.59
CA VAL A 161 -15.68 30.72 -8.74
C VAL A 161 -14.92 30.61 -10.06
N ALA A 162 -13.72 31.21 -10.17
CA ALA A 162 -12.88 31.11 -11.36
C ALA A 162 -12.44 29.67 -11.67
N LYS A 163 -12.43 28.79 -10.68
CA LYS A 163 -12.13 27.37 -10.84
C LYS A 163 -13.31 26.55 -11.38
N SER A 164 -14.53 27.12 -11.36
CA SER A 164 -15.74 26.46 -11.83
C SER A 164 -16.09 26.88 -13.27
N ASN A 165 -16.90 26.04 -13.93
CA ASN A 165 -17.43 26.36 -15.27
C ASN A 165 -18.72 27.19 -15.24
N SER A 166 -19.00 27.85 -14.12
CA SER A 166 -20.24 28.65 -13.92
C SER A 166 -20.17 30.01 -14.58
N THR A 167 -21.31 30.50 -15.02
CA THR A 167 -21.46 31.90 -15.49
C THR A 167 -21.44 32.83 -14.28
N VAL A 168 -20.64 33.90 -14.36
CA VAL A 168 -20.46 34.86 -13.27
C VAL A 168 -21.06 36.22 -13.71
N LEU A 169 -21.98 36.74 -12.92
CA LEU A 169 -22.53 38.09 -13.08
C LEU A 169 -21.89 39.04 -12.04
N LEU A 170 -21.22 40.10 -12.51
CA LEU A 170 -20.67 41.15 -11.68
C LEU A 170 -21.59 42.38 -11.71
N SER A 171 -22.22 42.70 -10.58
CA SER A 171 -23.09 43.88 -10.44
C SER A 171 -22.50 44.92 -9.47
N GLY A 172 -22.78 46.18 -9.66
CA GLY A 172 -22.34 47.27 -8.82
C GLY A 172 -22.32 48.61 -9.57
N GLU A 173 -22.09 49.72 -8.86
CA GLU A 173 -22.03 51.10 -9.42
C GLU A 173 -20.86 51.28 -10.40
N SER A 174 -20.92 52.32 -11.24
CA SER A 174 -19.84 52.64 -12.18
C SER A 174 -18.59 53.01 -11.39
N GLY A 175 -17.39 52.55 -11.85
CA GLY A 175 -16.11 52.83 -11.16
C GLY A 175 -15.74 51.90 -10.01
N THR A 176 -16.60 50.95 -9.63
CA THR A 176 -16.31 50.00 -8.49
C THR A 176 -15.33 48.89 -8.81
N GLY A 177 -14.67 48.90 -9.98
CA GLY A 177 -13.64 47.93 -10.35
C GLY A 177 -14.15 46.61 -10.96
N LYS A 178 -15.41 46.55 -11.45
CA LYS A 178 -16.00 45.36 -12.08
C LYS A 178 -15.14 44.78 -13.22
N THR A 179 -14.63 45.65 -14.09
CA THR A 179 -13.75 45.20 -15.20
C THR A 179 -12.46 44.59 -14.72
N LEU A 180 -11.93 45.06 -13.61
CA LEU A 180 -10.73 44.51 -12.98
C LEU A 180 -11.00 43.13 -12.43
N PHE A 181 -12.11 42.91 -11.74
CA PHE A 181 -12.53 41.61 -11.24
C PHE A 181 -12.90 40.64 -12.39
N ALA A 182 -13.47 41.10 -13.49
CA ALA A 182 -13.70 40.24 -14.66
C ALA A 182 -12.39 39.70 -15.25
N LYS A 183 -11.39 40.59 -15.41
CA LYS A 183 -10.05 40.20 -15.86
C LYS A 183 -9.40 39.23 -14.90
N LEU A 184 -9.60 39.39 -13.60
CA LEU A 184 -9.09 38.54 -12.56
C LEU A 184 -9.69 37.13 -12.64
N ILE A 185 -11.01 37.02 -12.78
CA ILE A 185 -11.71 35.75 -12.96
C ILE A 185 -11.15 35.03 -14.19
N HIS A 186 -10.93 35.73 -15.28
CA HIS A 186 -10.36 35.15 -16.50
C HIS A 186 -8.94 34.68 -16.28
N GLN A 187 -8.07 35.45 -15.61
CA GLN A 187 -6.69 35.05 -15.31
C GLN A 187 -6.59 33.87 -14.36
N CYS A 188 -7.52 33.74 -13.41
CA CYS A 188 -7.57 32.60 -12.46
C CYS A 188 -8.32 31.39 -13.04
N SER A 189 -8.99 31.54 -14.17
CA SER A 189 -9.68 30.48 -14.89
C SER A 189 -8.68 29.64 -15.70
N LYS A 190 -8.94 28.35 -15.87
CA LYS A 190 -8.18 27.44 -16.74
C LYS A 190 -8.54 27.57 -18.23
N ARG A 191 -9.30 28.60 -18.60
CA ARG A 191 -9.79 28.88 -19.98
C ARG A 191 -8.93 29.92 -20.65
#